data_21bcfd02b02addaf8350ac9a53cbe17a
#
_entry.id   21bcfd02b02addaf8350ac9a53cbe17a
#
_cell.length_a   1.000
_cell.length_b   1.000
_cell.length_c   1.000
_cell.angle_alpha   90.00
_cell.angle_beta   90.00
_cell.angle_gamma   90.00
#
_symmetry.space_group_name_H-M   'P 1'
#
loop_
_entity.id
_entity.type
_entity.pdbx_description
1 polymer ?
#
loop_
_entity_poly.entity_id
_entity_poly.type
_entity_poly.pdbx_seq_one_letter_code
_entity_poly.pdbx_strand_id
1 'polypeptide(L)'
;LHKALHEVIGSHATQKGSLVTAESTRFDFANDKALTATQIEEIERIVNHVIMQNYEVAIDEMSYDDAIKAGAMALFGEKYTDEVRVVKMGEFSTELCGGTHVIQTGDIGFFSIVSEGGIANGVRRIEAITGEAALKRMQKNMAILDVARDQLKAQSNDILIEKINAILADNKAQAKEISDLKAKLAAYQA
;
A
#
# COMPACT_ATOMS: atom_id res chain seq x y z
N LEU A 1 -7.59 3.03 -6.71
CA LEU A 1 -7.38 2.39 -5.40
C LEU A 1 -8.68 1.76 -4.87
N HIS A 2 -9.80 2.51 -4.81
CA HIS A 2 -11.09 2.02 -4.28
C HIS A 2 -11.54 0.72 -4.98
N LYS A 3 -11.54 0.70 -6.31
CA LYS A 3 -11.87 -0.50 -7.09
C LYS A 3 -10.92 -1.68 -6.82
N ALA A 4 -9.62 -1.43 -6.67
CA ALA A 4 -8.65 -2.47 -6.33
C ALA A 4 -8.91 -3.06 -4.93
N LEU A 5 -9.28 -2.22 -3.95
CA LEU A 5 -9.70 -2.70 -2.63
C LEU A 5 -10.93 -3.62 -2.74
N HIS A 6 -11.94 -3.23 -3.54
CA HIS A 6 -13.12 -4.09 -3.76
C HIS A 6 -12.76 -5.44 -4.36
N GLU A 7 -11.80 -5.50 -5.27
CA GLU A 7 -11.38 -6.76 -5.90
C GLU A 7 -10.61 -7.67 -4.92
N VAL A 8 -9.80 -7.09 -4.03
CA VAL A 8 -8.94 -7.87 -3.13
C VAL A 8 -9.63 -8.27 -1.84
N ILE A 9 -10.43 -7.38 -1.24
CA ILE A 9 -11.03 -7.63 0.07
C ILE A 9 -12.56 -7.62 0.07
N GLY A 10 -13.19 -7.22 -1.03
CA GLY A 10 -14.64 -7.24 -1.21
C GLY A 10 -15.29 -5.87 -1.21
N SER A 11 -16.54 -5.83 -1.69
CA SER A 11 -17.31 -4.59 -1.89
C SER A 11 -17.68 -3.83 -0.61
N HIS A 12 -17.45 -4.43 0.57
CA HIS A 12 -17.64 -3.77 1.85
C HIS A 12 -16.60 -2.68 2.13
N ALA A 13 -15.46 -2.69 1.41
CA ALA A 13 -14.38 -1.70 1.55
C ALA A 13 -14.79 -0.32 0.99
N THR A 14 -15.90 0.21 1.47
CA THR A 14 -16.42 1.51 1.04
C THR A 14 -15.55 2.66 1.56
N GLN A 15 -15.37 3.70 0.74
CA GLN A 15 -14.63 4.90 1.12
C GLN A 15 -15.31 5.60 2.31
N LYS A 16 -14.51 5.99 3.30
CA LYS A 16 -14.92 6.79 4.48
C LYS A 16 -14.30 8.19 4.48
N GLY A 17 -13.27 8.40 3.70
CA GLY A 17 -12.61 9.67 3.50
C GLY A 17 -11.43 9.54 2.57
N SER A 18 -10.99 10.66 2.01
CA SER A 18 -9.77 10.73 1.20
C SER A 18 -9.14 12.10 1.29
N LEU A 19 -7.85 12.14 1.05
CA LEU A 19 -7.09 13.39 0.90
C LEU A 19 -5.98 13.13 -0.11
N VAL A 20 -5.84 14.03 -1.06
CA VAL A 20 -4.73 14.04 -2.03
C VAL A 20 -3.98 15.34 -1.87
N THR A 21 -2.67 15.25 -1.68
CA THR A 21 -1.74 16.37 -1.64
C THR A 21 -0.68 16.21 -2.72
N ALA A 22 0.21 17.18 -2.85
CA ALA A 22 1.35 17.07 -3.77
C ALA A 22 2.32 15.94 -3.37
N GLU A 23 2.38 15.60 -2.08
CA GLU A 23 3.35 14.64 -1.53
C GLU A 23 2.79 13.23 -1.40
N SER A 24 1.47 13.09 -1.14
CA SER A 24 0.88 11.79 -0.81
C SER A 24 -0.62 11.75 -1.04
N THR A 25 -1.16 10.55 -1.06
CA THR A 25 -2.59 10.30 -1.00
C THR A 25 -2.94 9.49 0.24
N ARG A 26 -4.07 9.79 0.84
CA ARG A 26 -4.65 9.08 1.97
C ARG A 26 -6.04 8.60 1.59
N PHE A 27 -6.34 7.36 1.89
CA PHE A 27 -7.62 6.73 1.61
C PHE A 27 -8.11 5.97 2.83
N ASP A 28 -9.23 6.40 3.38
CA ASP A 28 -9.89 5.78 4.53
C ASP A 28 -11.04 4.90 4.02
N PHE A 29 -11.12 3.66 4.50
CA PHE A 29 -12.09 2.67 4.02
C PHE A 29 -12.63 1.78 5.14
N ALA A 30 -13.83 1.25 4.93
CA ALA A 30 -14.43 0.32 5.87
C ALA A 30 -13.72 -1.05 5.77
N ASN A 31 -13.14 -1.49 6.88
CA ASN A 31 -12.64 -2.85 7.07
C ASN A 31 -12.32 -3.09 8.55
N ASP A 32 -12.70 -4.27 9.07
CA ASP A 32 -12.49 -4.62 10.47
C ASP A 32 -11.09 -5.16 10.75
N LYS A 33 -10.43 -5.72 9.73
CA LYS A 33 -9.14 -6.41 9.87
C LYS A 33 -8.03 -5.65 9.15
N ALA A 34 -6.80 -5.78 9.68
CA ALA A 34 -5.60 -5.31 8.97
C ALA A 34 -5.45 -6.05 7.63
N LEU A 35 -5.00 -5.33 6.62
CA LEU A 35 -4.60 -5.95 5.36
C LEU A 35 -3.35 -6.80 5.60
N THR A 36 -3.32 -7.97 5.00
CA THR A 36 -2.10 -8.80 4.96
C THR A 36 -1.09 -8.22 3.97
N ALA A 37 0.19 -8.57 4.12
CA ALA A 37 1.22 -8.17 3.16
C ALA A 37 0.86 -8.58 1.72
N THR A 38 0.35 -9.79 1.52
CA THR A 38 -0.10 -10.28 0.20
C THR A 38 -1.25 -9.46 -0.36
N GLN A 39 -2.20 -9.00 0.48
CA GLN A 39 -3.29 -8.15 0.03
C GLN A 39 -2.80 -6.76 -0.37
N ILE A 40 -1.84 -6.19 0.36
CA ILE A 40 -1.20 -4.91 0.02
C ILE A 40 -0.46 -5.03 -1.32
N GLU A 41 0.34 -6.07 -1.50
CA GLU A 41 1.05 -6.35 -2.75
C GLU A 41 0.08 -6.49 -3.94
N GLU A 42 -1.04 -7.19 -3.75
CA GLU A 42 -2.02 -7.38 -4.81
C GLU A 42 -2.75 -6.08 -5.15
N ILE A 43 -3.09 -5.25 -4.16
CA ILE A 43 -3.67 -3.91 -4.38
C ILE A 43 -2.69 -3.04 -5.17
N GLU A 44 -1.41 -3.00 -4.78
CA GLU A 44 -0.38 -2.25 -5.51
C GLU A 44 -0.23 -2.76 -6.95
N ARG A 45 -0.23 -4.09 -7.14
CA ARG A 45 -0.13 -4.72 -8.45
C ARG A 45 -1.30 -4.31 -9.36
N ILE A 46 -2.54 -4.37 -8.86
CA ILE A 46 -3.74 -3.99 -9.62
C ILE A 46 -3.69 -2.51 -9.99
N VAL A 47 -3.40 -1.63 -9.02
CA VAL A 47 -3.35 -0.18 -9.27
C VAL A 47 -2.27 0.15 -10.30
N ASN A 48 -1.05 -0.37 -10.13
CA ASN A 48 0.05 -0.14 -11.08
C ASN A 48 -0.23 -0.73 -12.46
N HIS A 49 -0.90 -1.89 -12.54
CA HIS A 49 -1.31 -2.45 -13.81
C HIS A 49 -2.23 -1.49 -14.58
N VAL A 50 -3.25 -0.95 -13.91
CA VAL A 50 -4.19 0.01 -14.53
C VAL A 50 -3.49 1.33 -14.91
N ILE A 51 -2.57 1.81 -14.10
CA ILE A 51 -1.73 2.97 -14.44
C ILE A 51 -0.96 2.72 -15.73
N MET A 52 -0.32 1.56 -15.87
CA MET A 52 0.46 1.18 -17.05
C MET A 52 -0.39 0.97 -18.32
N GLN A 53 -1.70 0.69 -18.20
CA GLN A 53 -2.57 0.63 -19.37
C GLN A 53 -2.80 2.01 -20.01
N ASN A 54 -2.48 3.09 -19.29
CA ASN A 54 -2.59 4.46 -19.78
C ASN A 54 -3.97 4.81 -20.34
N TYR A 55 -5.03 4.40 -19.64
CA TYR A 55 -6.41 4.72 -20.05
C TYR A 55 -6.65 6.22 -20.00
N GLU A 56 -7.41 6.71 -20.97
CA GLU A 56 -8.01 8.05 -20.89
C GLU A 56 -8.98 8.12 -19.71
N VAL A 57 -8.95 9.25 -18.99
CA VAL A 57 -9.87 9.54 -17.89
C VAL A 57 -11.01 10.38 -18.44
N ALA A 58 -12.11 9.72 -18.77
CA ALA A 58 -13.32 10.37 -19.24
C ALA A 58 -14.12 10.98 -18.07
N ILE A 59 -14.65 12.16 -18.30
CA ILE A 59 -15.45 12.90 -17.31
C ILE A 59 -16.75 13.29 -17.99
N ASP A 60 -17.87 12.78 -17.46
CA ASP A 60 -19.20 13.05 -17.93
C ASP A 60 -20.06 13.66 -16.81
N GLU A 61 -20.99 14.53 -17.18
CA GLU A 61 -22.02 15.05 -16.29
C GLU A 61 -23.36 14.42 -16.71
N MET A 62 -24.07 13.82 -15.76
CA MET A 62 -25.34 13.15 -16.02
C MET A 62 -26.22 13.11 -14.77
N SER A 63 -27.47 12.65 -14.92
CA SER A 63 -28.33 12.44 -13.75
C SER A 63 -27.76 11.37 -12.82
N TYR A 64 -28.01 11.51 -11.50
CA TYR A 64 -27.60 10.50 -10.50
C TYR A 64 -28.13 9.11 -10.88
N ASP A 65 -29.38 9.01 -11.29
CA ASP A 65 -30.00 7.74 -11.65
C ASP A 65 -29.31 7.08 -12.86
N ASP A 66 -28.93 7.86 -13.86
CA ASP A 66 -28.24 7.34 -15.05
C ASP A 66 -26.80 6.94 -14.71
N ALA A 67 -26.11 7.69 -13.83
CA ALA A 67 -24.79 7.33 -13.34
C ALA A 67 -24.81 5.97 -12.60
N ILE A 68 -25.78 5.74 -11.72
CA ILE A 68 -25.93 4.46 -11.01
C ILE A 68 -26.25 3.32 -11.98
N LYS A 69 -27.13 3.55 -12.97
CA LYS A 69 -27.42 2.55 -14.02
C LYS A 69 -26.17 2.22 -14.85
N ALA A 70 -25.31 3.21 -15.09
CA ALA A 70 -24.03 3.02 -15.75
C ALA A 70 -22.98 2.32 -14.86
N GLY A 71 -23.32 1.96 -13.63
CA GLY A 71 -22.44 1.23 -12.70
C GLY A 71 -21.46 2.13 -11.92
N ALA A 72 -21.72 3.43 -11.85
CA ALA A 72 -20.88 4.33 -11.07
C ALA A 72 -20.94 4.02 -9.57
N MET A 73 -19.78 3.93 -8.94
CA MET A 73 -19.66 3.81 -7.49
C MET A 73 -19.90 5.17 -6.83
N ALA A 74 -20.92 5.24 -5.95
CA ALA A 74 -21.23 6.40 -5.15
C ALA A 74 -20.60 6.26 -3.75
N LEU A 75 -20.18 7.36 -3.16
CA LEU A 75 -19.68 7.38 -1.79
C LEU A 75 -20.83 7.21 -0.80
N PHE A 76 -20.65 6.36 0.18
CA PHE A 76 -21.68 6.11 1.18
C PHE A 76 -21.87 7.34 2.09
N GLY A 77 -23.11 7.81 2.19
CA GLY A 77 -23.49 8.92 3.10
C GLY A 77 -23.33 10.32 2.51
N GLU A 78 -22.91 10.47 1.28
CA GLU A 78 -22.93 11.76 0.59
C GLU A 78 -24.32 12.05 -0.01
N LYS A 79 -24.71 13.32 0.05
CA LYS A 79 -25.90 13.81 -0.61
C LYS A 79 -25.50 14.33 -1.99
N TYR A 80 -25.97 13.66 -3.03
CA TYR A 80 -25.76 14.07 -4.40
C TYR A 80 -26.89 14.98 -4.87
N THR A 81 -26.56 15.91 -5.75
CA THR A 81 -27.53 16.69 -6.51
C THR A 81 -28.13 15.84 -7.64
N ASP A 82 -29.16 16.35 -8.31
CA ASP A 82 -29.79 15.65 -9.44
C ASP A 82 -28.79 15.39 -10.58
N GLU A 83 -27.81 16.29 -10.77
CA GLU A 83 -26.69 16.13 -11.69
C GLU A 83 -25.41 15.80 -10.94
N VAL A 84 -24.66 14.80 -11.41
CA VAL A 84 -23.42 14.31 -10.83
C VAL A 84 -22.33 14.20 -11.88
N ARG A 85 -21.09 14.38 -11.42
CA ARG A 85 -19.89 14.21 -12.24
C ARG A 85 -19.38 12.77 -12.11
N VAL A 86 -19.34 12.05 -13.22
CA VAL A 86 -18.89 10.68 -13.34
C VAL A 86 -17.48 10.66 -13.92
N VAL A 87 -16.56 9.99 -13.25
CA VAL A 87 -15.18 9.82 -13.69
C VAL A 87 -14.97 8.36 -14.06
N LYS A 88 -14.58 8.10 -15.30
CA LYS A 88 -14.36 6.76 -15.84
C LYS A 88 -12.90 6.58 -16.25
N MET A 89 -12.29 5.49 -15.79
CA MET A 89 -10.92 5.09 -16.11
C MET A 89 -10.94 3.76 -16.86
N GLY A 90 -11.06 3.83 -18.19
CA GLY A 90 -11.29 2.66 -19.04
C GLY A 90 -12.56 1.89 -18.59
N GLU A 91 -12.48 0.57 -18.62
CA GLU A 91 -13.53 -0.32 -18.10
C GLU A 91 -13.27 -0.72 -16.63
N PHE A 92 -12.18 -0.23 -16.03
CA PHE A 92 -11.76 -0.66 -14.70
C PHE A 92 -12.53 0.04 -13.57
N SER A 93 -12.71 1.35 -13.64
CA SER A 93 -13.35 2.14 -12.57
C SER A 93 -14.28 3.18 -13.15
N THR A 94 -15.48 3.29 -12.58
CA THR A 94 -16.45 4.36 -12.83
C THR A 94 -16.94 4.83 -11.47
N GLU A 95 -16.67 6.09 -11.12
CA GLU A 95 -16.93 6.62 -9.77
C GLU A 95 -17.54 8.04 -9.84
N LEU A 96 -18.38 8.37 -8.86
CA LEU A 96 -18.85 9.73 -8.66
C LEU A 96 -17.75 10.53 -7.96
N CYS A 97 -17.19 11.53 -8.62
CA CYS A 97 -16.14 12.36 -8.03
C CYS A 97 -16.11 13.77 -8.57
N GLY A 98 -16.22 14.76 -7.67
CA GLY A 98 -16.12 16.19 -8.00
C GLY A 98 -14.69 16.74 -8.06
N GLY A 99 -13.67 15.94 -7.72
CA GLY A 99 -12.27 16.38 -7.67
C GLY A 99 -11.62 16.56 -9.05
N THR A 100 -10.40 17.07 -9.06
CA THR A 100 -9.55 17.11 -10.26
C THR A 100 -8.88 15.76 -10.50
N HIS A 101 -8.71 15.41 -11.78
CA HIS A 101 -8.12 14.14 -12.18
C HIS A 101 -7.06 14.35 -13.26
N VAL A 102 -6.16 13.39 -13.40
CA VAL A 102 -5.23 13.30 -14.52
C VAL A 102 -6.00 13.08 -15.83
N ILE A 103 -5.38 13.39 -16.96
CA ILE A 103 -5.97 13.16 -18.28
C ILE A 103 -5.88 11.68 -18.67
N GLN A 104 -4.78 11.04 -18.29
CA GLN A 104 -4.54 9.61 -18.53
C GLN A 104 -4.04 8.94 -17.27
N THR A 105 -4.36 7.65 -17.07
CA THR A 105 -3.92 6.93 -15.87
C THR A 105 -2.40 6.83 -15.77
N GLY A 106 -1.68 6.83 -16.88
CA GLY A 106 -0.21 6.84 -16.92
C GLY A 106 0.43 8.09 -16.30
N ASP A 107 -0.27 9.23 -16.29
CA ASP A 107 0.22 10.47 -15.67
C ASP A 107 0.43 10.34 -14.16
N ILE A 108 -0.21 9.37 -13.51
CA ILE A 108 -0.06 9.07 -12.07
C ILE A 108 1.36 8.58 -11.76
N GLY A 109 1.99 7.86 -12.69
CA GLY A 109 3.25 7.19 -12.48
C GLY A 109 3.16 6.01 -11.49
N PHE A 110 4.30 5.54 -11.01
CA PHE A 110 4.36 4.39 -10.09
C PHE A 110 3.65 4.71 -8.77
N PHE A 111 2.77 3.81 -8.34
CA PHE A 111 2.02 3.90 -7.07
C PHE A 111 2.63 2.96 -6.03
N SER A 112 2.83 3.43 -4.81
CA SER A 112 3.31 2.62 -3.69
C SER A 112 2.60 2.96 -2.39
N ILE A 113 2.12 1.94 -1.68
CA ILE A 113 1.54 2.05 -0.34
C ILE A 113 2.68 2.24 0.67
N VAL A 114 2.57 3.28 1.48
CA VAL A 114 3.56 3.63 2.52
C VAL A 114 3.19 3.01 3.85
N SER A 115 1.91 3.07 4.18
CA SER A 115 1.37 2.55 5.43
C SER A 115 -0.07 2.09 5.28
N GLU A 116 -0.47 1.16 6.13
CA GLU A 116 -1.85 0.72 6.32
C GLU A 116 -2.10 0.55 7.82
N GLY A 117 -3.19 1.12 8.34
CA GLY A 117 -3.49 1.03 9.77
C GLY A 117 -4.94 1.36 10.13
N GLY A 118 -5.37 0.93 11.32
CA GLY A 118 -6.67 1.28 11.88
C GLY A 118 -6.69 2.72 12.39
N ILE A 119 -7.76 3.47 12.10
CA ILE A 119 -7.95 4.85 12.58
C ILE A 119 -9.19 5.02 13.46
N ALA A 120 -10.15 4.12 13.30
CA ALA A 120 -11.37 4.03 14.12
C ALA A 120 -11.90 2.60 14.09
N ASN A 121 -12.94 2.30 14.88
CA ASN A 121 -13.59 1.00 14.84
C ASN A 121 -14.19 0.75 13.44
N GLY A 122 -13.78 -0.34 12.79
CA GLY A 122 -14.22 -0.69 11.44
C GLY A 122 -13.72 0.25 10.33
N VAL A 123 -12.76 1.15 10.60
CA VAL A 123 -12.19 2.06 9.60
C VAL A 123 -10.67 1.97 9.58
N ARG A 124 -10.13 1.75 8.40
CA ARG A 124 -8.71 1.66 8.14
C ARG A 124 -8.26 2.73 7.16
N ARG A 125 -6.99 3.05 7.20
CA ARG A 125 -6.34 4.06 6.36
C ARG A 125 -5.20 3.45 5.58
N ILE A 126 -5.17 3.71 4.29
CA ILE A 126 -3.99 3.56 3.45
C ILE A 126 -3.39 4.95 3.21
N GLU A 127 -2.08 5.07 3.39
CA GLU A 127 -1.29 6.18 2.89
C GLU A 127 -0.41 5.67 1.75
N ALA A 128 -0.40 6.39 0.64
CA ALA A 128 0.34 6.01 -0.54
C ALA A 128 0.99 7.24 -1.20
N ILE A 129 1.99 6.97 -2.02
CA ILE A 129 2.72 7.95 -2.82
C ILE A 129 2.74 7.51 -4.27
N THR A 130 2.89 8.47 -5.20
CA THR A 130 2.93 8.20 -6.63
C THR A 130 4.11 8.87 -7.31
N GLY A 131 4.34 8.53 -8.57
CA GLY A 131 5.30 9.20 -9.43
C GLY A 131 6.72 9.23 -8.86
N GLU A 132 7.33 10.42 -8.87
CA GLU A 132 8.71 10.61 -8.44
C GLU A 132 8.95 10.27 -6.96
N ALA A 133 7.98 10.53 -6.08
CA ALA A 133 8.09 10.20 -4.66
C ALA A 133 8.18 8.69 -4.44
N ALA A 134 7.38 7.91 -5.18
CA ALA A 134 7.41 6.45 -5.13
C ALA A 134 8.72 5.90 -5.71
N LEU A 135 9.22 6.47 -6.81
CA LEU A 135 10.51 6.11 -7.39
C LEU A 135 11.66 6.38 -6.42
N LYS A 136 11.71 7.55 -5.80
CA LYS A 136 12.74 7.91 -4.80
C LYS A 136 12.74 6.96 -3.60
N ARG A 137 11.54 6.58 -3.12
CA ARG A 137 11.41 5.59 -2.04
C ARG A 137 11.99 4.23 -2.45
N MET A 138 11.65 3.75 -3.64
CA MET A 138 12.17 2.49 -4.17
C MET A 138 13.71 2.53 -4.28
N GLN A 139 14.28 3.59 -4.85
CA GLN A 139 15.73 3.77 -4.96
C GLN A 139 16.41 3.79 -3.59
N LYS A 140 15.81 4.48 -2.61
CA LYS A 140 16.33 4.50 -1.23
C LYS A 140 16.32 3.10 -0.60
N ASN A 141 15.26 2.33 -0.77
CA ASN A 141 15.18 0.97 -0.23
C ASN A 141 16.21 0.05 -0.90
N MET A 142 16.41 0.17 -2.21
CA MET A 142 17.47 -0.56 -2.93
C MET A 142 18.86 -0.22 -2.41
N ALA A 143 19.15 1.07 -2.22
CA ALA A 143 20.44 1.50 -1.68
C ALA A 143 20.70 0.94 -0.26
N ILE A 144 19.68 0.88 0.60
CA ILE A 144 19.80 0.27 1.94
C ILE A 144 20.11 -1.23 1.82
N LEU A 145 19.45 -1.95 0.91
CA LEU A 145 19.74 -3.38 0.66
C LEU A 145 21.15 -3.60 0.13
N ASP A 146 21.63 -2.73 -0.77
CA ASP A 146 23.00 -2.78 -1.29
C ASP A 146 24.04 -2.62 -0.16
N VAL A 147 23.84 -1.62 0.70
CA VAL A 147 24.70 -1.43 1.88
C VAL A 147 24.71 -2.66 2.80
N ALA A 148 23.53 -3.25 3.06
CA ALA A 148 23.44 -4.44 3.89
C ALA A 148 24.15 -5.65 3.24
N ARG A 149 24.03 -5.81 1.92
CA ARG A 149 24.73 -6.86 1.16
C ARG A 149 26.25 -6.68 1.26
N ASP A 150 26.74 -5.45 1.09
CA ASP A 150 28.16 -5.16 1.15
C ASP A 150 28.75 -5.42 2.55
N GLN A 151 28.04 -4.97 3.62
CA GLN A 151 28.47 -5.21 5.00
C GLN A 151 28.58 -6.69 5.33
N LEU A 152 27.64 -7.50 4.85
CA LEU A 152 27.64 -8.95 5.08
C LEU A 152 28.36 -9.73 3.97
N LYS A 153 28.95 -9.05 2.97
CA LYS A 153 29.60 -9.69 1.81
C LYS A 153 28.69 -10.73 1.15
N ALA A 154 27.41 -10.38 0.98
CA ALA A 154 26.42 -11.22 0.35
C ALA A 154 26.31 -10.89 -1.16
N GLN A 155 26.33 -11.92 -2.01
CA GLN A 155 26.29 -11.74 -3.46
C GLN A 155 24.86 -11.56 -4.00
N SER A 156 23.83 -11.94 -3.21
CA SER A 156 22.42 -11.81 -3.55
C SER A 156 21.58 -11.56 -2.29
N ASN A 157 20.32 -11.19 -2.48
CA ASN A 157 19.38 -10.98 -1.37
C ASN A 157 19.10 -12.30 -0.61
N ASP A 158 19.08 -13.44 -1.30
CA ASP A 158 18.89 -14.75 -0.66
C ASP A 158 20.06 -15.07 0.25
N ILE A 159 21.30 -14.89 -0.23
CA ILE A 159 22.51 -15.06 0.57
C ILE A 159 22.56 -14.04 1.74
N LEU A 160 22.05 -12.83 1.55
CA LEU A 160 21.93 -11.83 2.62
C LEU A 160 21.05 -12.37 3.76
N ILE A 161 19.88 -12.93 3.44
CA ILE A 161 18.94 -13.50 4.42
C ILE A 161 19.57 -14.70 5.13
N GLU A 162 20.24 -15.60 4.39
CA GLU A 162 20.94 -16.74 4.98
C GLU A 162 22.02 -16.29 5.98
N LYS A 163 22.81 -15.27 5.64
CA LYS A 163 23.85 -14.74 6.52
C LYS A 163 23.27 -14.07 7.76
N ILE A 164 22.17 -13.31 7.61
CA ILE A 164 21.47 -12.73 8.76
C ILE A 164 20.99 -13.83 9.70
N ASN A 165 20.37 -14.88 9.18
CA ASN A 165 19.89 -16.00 9.98
C ASN A 165 21.02 -16.73 10.70
N ALA A 166 22.17 -16.94 10.03
CA ALA A 166 23.35 -17.53 10.64
C ALA A 166 23.89 -16.67 11.79
N ILE A 167 24.03 -15.35 11.60
CA ILE A 167 24.49 -14.42 12.64
C ILE A 167 23.53 -14.43 13.84
N LEU A 168 22.22 -14.46 13.61
CA LEU A 168 21.24 -14.53 14.70
C LEU A 168 21.32 -15.84 15.47
N ALA A 169 21.54 -16.96 14.79
CA ALA A 169 21.73 -18.27 15.43
C ALA A 169 23.02 -18.32 16.26
N ASP A 170 24.14 -17.84 15.70
CA ASP A 170 25.41 -17.77 16.39
C ASP A 170 25.35 -16.87 17.61
N ASN A 171 24.71 -15.69 17.50
CA ASN A 171 24.54 -14.78 18.62
C ASN A 171 23.75 -15.43 19.77
N LYS A 172 22.68 -16.18 19.44
CA LYS A 172 21.90 -16.94 20.45
C LYS A 172 22.73 -18.03 21.13
N ALA A 173 23.55 -18.75 20.36
CA ALA A 173 24.44 -19.81 20.90
C ALA A 173 25.50 -19.20 21.82
N GLN A 174 26.16 -18.12 21.40
CA GLN A 174 27.16 -17.40 22.20
C GLN A 174 26.56 -16.84 23.49
N ALA A 175 25.36 -16.24 23.44
CA ALA A 175 24.67 -15.75 24.62
C ALA A 175 24.40 -16.85 25.65
N LYS A 176 24.02 -18.04 25.20
CA LYS A 176 23.85 -19.21 26.05
C LYS A 176 25.19 -19.66 26.66
N GLU A 177 26.23 -19.80 25.84
CA GLU A 177 27.56 -20.21 26.31
C GLU A 177 28.12 -19.22 27.36
N ILE A 178 28.00 -17.92 27.13
CA ILE A 178 28.41 -16.88 28.10
C ILE A 178 27.62 -17.05 29.41
N SER A 179 26.32 -17.33 29.36
CA SER A 179 25.50 -17.58 30.55
C SER A 179 25.99 -18.80 31.32
N ASP A 180 26.26 -19.91 30.63
CA ASP A 180 26.75 -21.15 31.22
C ASP A 180 28.13 -20.99 31.82
N LEU A 181 29.04 -20.26 31.15
CA LEU A 181 30.37 -19.94 31.64
C LEU A 181 30.33 -19.07 32.90
N LYS A 182 29.46 -18.04 32.94
CA LYS A 182 29.25 -17.19 34.11
C LYS A 182 28.74 -18.01 35.31
N ALA A 183 27.80 -18.94 35.09
CA ALA A 183 27.30 -19.82 36.15
C ALA A 183 28.41 -20.74 36.69
N LYS A 184 29.22 -21.32 35.80
CA LYS A 184 30.39 -22.13 36.23
C LYS A 184 31.41 -21.33 37.00
N LEU A 185 31.72 -20.12 36.54
CA LEU A 185 32.68 -19.23 37.26
C LEU A 185 32.15 -18.86 38.65
N ALA A 186 30.88 -18.53 38.79
CA ALA A 186 30.29 -18.26 40.10
C ALA A 186 30.38 -19.45 41.06
N ALA A 187 30.18 -20.67 40.53
CA ALA A 187 30.34 -21.91 41.33
C ALA A 187 31.79 -22.19 41.77
N TYR A 188 32.79 -21.71 41.03
CA TYR A 188 34.19 -21.81 41.46
C TYR A 188 34.62 -20.76 42.49
N GLN A 189 33.87 -19.66 42.60
CA GLN A 189 34.18 -18.56 43.51
C GLN A 189 33.42 -18.68 44.86
N ALA A 190 32.51 -19.60 44.97
CA ALA A 190 31.73 -19.91 46.19
C ALA A 190 32.35 -21.03 46.98
#